data_fb281356d88ed894d5d9301d50eae00e
#
_entry.id   fb281356d88ed894d5d9301d50eae00e
#
_cell.length_a   1.000
_cell.length_b   1.000
_cell.length_c   1.000
_cell.angle_alpha   90.00
_cell.angle_beta   90.00
_cell.angle_gamma   90.00
#
_symmetry.space_group_name_H-M   'P 1'
#
loop_
_entity.id
_entity.type
_entity.pdbx_description
1 polymer ?
#
loop_
_entity_poly.entity_id
_entity_poly.type
_entity_poly.pdbx_seq_one_letter_code
_entity_poly.pdbx_strand_id
1 'polypeptide(L)'
;MNRITKVLVSILMLTLSVSSASAETNSINNVSSSEFDWNPVMEAIIQVESEGNPKAKSGNSVGVMQITPILVAECNNILKKKKSKKRYTLSDRYSISKSKEMFLLMQSVYNPLNSIEQAIRAWNGGNHFSVKKTQRYFEKVMNLLKK
;
A
#
# COMPACT_ATOMS: atom_id res chain seq x y z
N MET A 1 74.03 1.62 -15.70
CA MET A 1 74.44 2.45 -16.86
C MET A 1 73.21 2.96 -17.59
N ASN A 2 73.05 4.30 -17.62
CA ASN A 2 72.47 5.11 -18.70
C ASN A 2 70.97 4.99 -18.98
N ARG A 3 70.22 6.00 -19.15
CA ARG A 3 70.25 7.49 -19.12
C ARG A 3 68.80 7.96 -19.14
N ILE A 4 68.52 8.80 -18.26
CA ILE A 4 67.83 10.11 -18.32
C ILE A 4 67.40 10.49 -19.78
N THR A 5 66.14 10.67 -20.00
CA THR A 5 65.65 11.69 -20.92
C THR A 5 64.35 12.31 -20.34
N LYS A 6 64.50 13.56 -19.92
CA LYS A 6 63.47 14.50 -19.61
C LYS A 6 62.78 14.92 -20.90
N VAL A 7 61.45 14.86 -20.95
CA VAL A 7 60.70 15.59 -21.96
C VAL A 7 59.70 16.50 -21.24
N LEU A 8 60.05 17.78 -21.31
CA LEU A 8 59.15 18.89 -21.02
C LEU A 8 58.06 18.90 -22.08
N VAL A 9 56.82 18.83 -21.66
CA VAL A 9 55.69 19.14 -22.53
C VAL A 9 54.96 20.34 -21.97
N SER A 10 54.94 21.37 -22.79
CA SER A 10 54.37 22.69 -22.61
C SER A 10 52.89 22.64 -22.20
N ILE A 11 52.56 23.45 -21.20
CA ILE A 11 51.19 23.79 -20.84
C ILE A 11 50.67 24.76 -21.89
N LEU A 12 49.74 24.31 -22.72
CA LEU A 12 48.93 25.18 -23.58
C LEU A 12 47.63 25.47 -22.87
N MET A 13 47.52 26.65 -22.31
CA MET A 13 46.28 27.23 -21.79
C MET A 13 45.37 27.53 -22.96
N LEU A 14 44.34 26.71 -23.17
CA LEU A 14 43.25 27.02 -24.05
C LEU A 14 42.06 27.51 -23.21
N THR A 15 41.85 28.81 -23.20
CA THR A 15 40.68 29.45 -22.61
C THR A 15 39.48 29.19 -23.53
N LEU A 16 38.63 28.23 -23.17
CA LEU A 16 37.32 28.11 -23.79
C LEU A 16 36.32 28.96 -23.03
N SER A 17 35.79 29.96 -23.73
CA SER A 17 34.66 30.77 -23.36
C SER A 17 33.44 29.86 -23.13
N VAL A 18 32.92 29.85 -21.89
CA VAL A 18 31.69 29.19 -21.57
C VAL A 18 30.51 30.03 -22.07
N SER A 19 29.95 29.65 -23.19
CA SER A 19 28.61 30.12 -23.58
C SER A 19 27.59 29.55 -22.61
N SER A 20 26.93 30.41 -21.88
CA SER A 20 25.77 30.06 -21.07
C SER A 20 24.64 29.63 -22.00
N ALA A 21 24.54 28.34 -22.24
CA ALA A 21 23.31 27.75 -22.75
C ALA A 21 22.38 27.59 -21.55
N SER A 22 21.30 28.38 -21.53
CA SER A 22 20.18 28.17 -20.62
C SER A 22 19.60 26.79 -20.89
N ALA A 23 19.93 25.83 -20.04
CA ALA A 23 19.25 24.56 -20.04
C ALA A 23 17.83 24.82 -19.52
N GLU A 24 16.86 24.78 -20.43
CA GLU A 24 15.48 24.58 -20.07
C GLU A 24 15.40 23.33 -19.20
N THR A 25 15.18 23.54 -17.92
CA THR A 25 14.79 22.48 -17.02
C THR A 25 13.42 21.98 -17.48
N ASN A 26 13.42 20.92 -18.28
CA ASN A 26 12.27 20.09 -18.43
C ASN A 26 11.89 19.64 -17.03
N SER A 27 10.92 20.34 -16.43
CA SER A 27 10.16 19.84 -15.30
C SER A 27 9.53 18.53 -15.76
N ILE A 28 10.22 17.44 -15.53
CA ILE A 28 9.59 16.12 -15.50
C ILE A 28 8.56 16.26 -14.38
N ASN A 29 7.32 16.52 -14.76
CA ASN A 29 6.19 16.35 -13.89
C ASN A 29 6.32 14.95 -13.32
N ASN A 30 6.83 14.85 -12.10
CA ASN A 30 6.56 13.72 -11.24
C ASN A 30 5.04 13.68 -11.11
N VAL A 31 4.41 12.93 -11.99
CA VAL A 31 3.09 12.38 -11.73
C VAL A 31 3.33 11.43 -10.58
N SER A 32 3.30 11.98 -9.37
CA SER A 32 3.04 11.21 -8.17
C SER A 32 1.77 10.45 -8.50
N SER A 33 1.90 9.15 -8.78
CA SER A 33 0.75 8.26 -8.81
C SER A 33 0.14 8.39 -7.42
N SER A 34 -0.91 9.20 -7.30
CA SER A 34 -1.62 9.36 -6.04
C SER A 34 -2.02 7.95 -5.61
N GLU A 35 -1.44 7.48 -4.53
CA GLU A 35 -1.83 6.22 -3.93
C GLU A 35 -3.35 6.27 -3.71
N PHE A 36 -4.05 5.21 -4.13
CA PHE A 36 -5.51 5.16 -4.03
C PHE A 36 -5.93 5.31 -2.56
N ASP A 37 -6.76 6.29 -2.26
CA ASP A 37 -7.23 6.54 -0.88
C ASP A 37 -8.29 5.52 -0.46
N TRP A 38 -7.87 4.55 0.31
CA TRP A 38 -8.74 3.52 0.89
C TRP A 38 -9.47 3.96 2.17
N ASN A 39 -9.16 5.14 2.73
CA ASN A 39 -9.74 5.55 4.02
C ASN A 39 -11.27 5.57 4.03
N PRO A 40 -11.97 6.13 3.02
CA PRO A 40 -13.44 6.11 3.01
C PRO A 40 -14.00 4.69 3.05
N VAL A 41 -13.41 3.77 2.30
CA VAL A 41 -13.84 2.35 2.25
C VAL A 41 -13.60 1.66 3.57
N MET A 42 -12.43 1.86 4.19
CA MET A 42 -12.10 1.28 5.49
C MET A 42 -13.04 1.79 6.59
N GLU A 43 -13.35 3.09 6.61
CA GLU A 43 -14.28 3.65 7.60
C GLU A 43 -15.71 3.09 7.42
N ALA A 44 -16.18 2.96 6.18
CA ALA A 44 -17.48 2.36 5.91
C ALA A 44 -17.53 0.88 6.32
N ILE A 45 -16.46 0.11 6.08
CA ILE A 45 -16.34 -1.27 6.56
C ILE A 45 -16.35 -1.32 8.09
N ILE A 46 -15.56 -0.48 8.77
CA ILE A 46 -15.52 -0.40 10.24
C ILE A 46 -16.91 -0.13 10.81
N GLN A 47 -17.65 0.79 10.20
CA GLN A 47 -19.00 1.11 10.63
C GLN A 47 -19.95 -0.09 10.49
N VAL A 48 -19.87 -0.84 9.39
CA VAL A 48 -20.72 -2.02 9.15
C VAL A 48 -20.33 -3.18 10.06
N GLU A 49 -19.03 -3.40 10.31
CA GLU A 49 -18.52 -4.55 11.06
C GLU A 49 -18.70 -4.42 12.58
N SER A 50 -18.54 -3.22 13.12
CA SER A 50 -18.44 -3.06 14.57
C SER A 50 -18.98 -1.74 15.12
N GLU A 51 -19.51 -0.85 14.25
CA GLU A 51 -19.86 0.53 14.63
C GLU A 51 -18.68 1.27 15.28
N GLY A 52 -17.46 0.92 14.89
CA GLY A 52 -16.23 1.51 15.40
C GLY A 52 -15.73 0.91 16.73
N ASN A 53 -16.35 -0.15 17.24
CA ASN A 53 -15.96 -0.75 18.52
C ASN A 53 -14.70 -1.63 18.39
N PRO A 54 -13.53 -1.23 18.95
CA PRO A 54 -12.31 -1.99 18.85
C PRO A 54 -12.33 -3.30 19.65
N LYS A 55 -13.28 -3.47 20.56
CA LYS A 55 -13.45 -4.68 21.37
C LYS A 55 -14.55 -5.60 20.85
N ALA A 56 -15.16 -5.27 19.68
CA ALA A 56 -16.19 -6.09 19.08
C ALA A 56 -15.69 -7.51 18.84
N LYS A 57 -16.55 -8.50 19.08
CA LYS A 57 -16.25 -9.91 18.89
C LYS A 57 -17.50 -10.65 18.38
N SER A 58 -17.32 -11.38 17.27
CA SER A 58 -18.34 -12.24 16.69
C SER A 58 -17.68 -13.56 16.23
N GLY A 59 -17.90 -14.63 16.96
CA GLY A 59 -17.20 -15.89 16.73
C GLY A 59 -15.68 -15.72 16.79
N ASN A 60 -14.99 -16.04 15.68
CA ASN A 60 -13.54 -15.89 15.55
C ASN A 60 -13.09 -14.52 15.04
N SER A 61 -14.03 -13.66 14.67
CA SER A 61 -13.77 -12.30 14.18
C SER A 61 -13.74 -11.32 15.34
N VAL A 62 -12.76 -10.41 15.37
CA VAL A 62 -12.59 -9.43 16.43
C VAL A 62 -12.13 -8.07 15.92
N GLY A 63 -12.36 -7.05 16.75
CA GLY A 63 -11.89 -5.69 16.52
C GLY A 63 -12.76 -4.90 15.54
N VAL A 64 -12.33 -3.69 15.21
CA VAL A 64 -13.13 -2.75 14.41
C VAL A 64 -13.49 -3.27 13.02
N MET A 65 -12.62 -4.08 12.42
CA MET A 65 -12.82 -4.63 11.08
C MET A 65 -13.16 -6.12 11.07
N GLN A 66 -13.46 -6.69 12.25
CA GLN A 66 -13.86 -8.10 12.42
C GLN A 66 -12.88 -9.09 11.77
N ILE A 67 -11.58 -8.92 12.06
CA ILE A 67 -10.52 -9.73 11.48
C ILE A 67 -10.48 -11.12 12.09
N THR A 68 -10.37 -12.13 11.22
CA THR A 68 -10.22 -13.54 11.61
C THR A 68 -8.76 -13.94 11.81
N PRO A 69 -8.45 -15.02 12.56
CA PRO A 69 -7.10 -15.58 12.62
C PRO A 69 -6.55 -15.99 11.24
N ILE A 70 -7.41 -16.44 10.33
CA ILE A 70 -7.02 -16.82 8.96
C ILE A 70 -6.48 -15.61 8.20
N LEU A 71 -7.12 -14.45 8.32
CA LEU A 71 -6.65 -13.23 7.67
C LEU A 71 -5.28 -12.80 8.22
N VAL A 72 -5.06 -12.89 9.54
CA VAL A 72 -3.73 -12.62 10.14
C VAL A 72 -2.66 -13.55 9.58
N ALA A 73 -2.96 -14.84 9.45
CA ALA A 73 -2.04 -15.83 8.86
C ALA A 73 -1.72 -15.48 7.40
N GLU A 74 -2.73 -15.09 6.61
CA GLU A 74 -2.54 -14.69 5.21
C GLU A 74 -1.68 -13.42 5.09
N CYS A 75 -1.93 -12.40 5.91
CA CYS A 75 -1.09 -11.21 5.98
C CYS A 75 0.38 -11.58 6.28
N ASN A 76 0.61 -12.50 7.22
CA ASN A 76 1.95 -12.95 7.55
C ASN A 76 2.61 -13.76 6.43
N ASN A 77 1.84 -14.55 5.67
CA ASN A 77 2.33 -15.24 4.48
C ASN A 77 2.75 -14.25 3.39
N ILE A 78 1.96 -13.21 3.15
CA ILE A 78 2.29 -12.13 2.22
C ILE A 78 3.60 -11.45 2.66
N LEU A 79 3.71 -11.07 3.92
CA LEU A 79 4.91 -10.42 4.46
C LEU A 79 6.15 -11.32 4.33
N LYS A 80 6.00 -12.62 4.55
CA LYS A 80 7.07 -13.60 4.35
C LYS A 80 7.54 -13.65 2.89
N LYS A 81 6.59 -13.72 1.94
CA LYS A 81 6.89 -13.69 0.49
C LYS A 81 7.60 -12.40 0.08
N LYS A 82 7.22 -11.28 0.67
CA LYS A 82 7.87 -9.96 0.48
C LYS A 82 9.20 -9.81 1.23
N LYS A 83 9.70 -10.86 1.90
CA LYS A 83 10.92 -10.86 2.74
C LYS A 83 10.92 -9.79 3.83
N SER A 84 9.74 -9.36 4.28
CA SER A 84 9.57 -8.41 5.37
C SER A 84 9.87 -9.06 6.72
N LYS A 85 10.47 -8.30 7.64
CA LYS A 85 10.65 -8.73 9.04
C LYS A 85 9.39 -8.51 9.87
N LYS A 86 8.44 -7.70 9.39
CA LYS A 86 7.17 -7.43 10.08
C LYS A 86 6.33 -8.68 10.20
N ARG A 87 5.64 -8.82 11.34
CA ARG A 87 4.64 -9.87 11.59
C ARG A 87 3.49 -9.28 12.39
N TYR A 88 2.28 -9.78 12.10
CA TYR A 88 1.10 -9.50 12.88
C TYR A 88 0.82 -10.63 13.86
N THR A 89 0.32 -10.26 15.02
CA THR A 89 -0.14 -11.19 16.07
C THR A 89 -1.67 -11.21 16.11
N LEU A 90 -2.24 -12.19 16.81
CA LEU A 90 -3.70 -12.24 16.97
C LEU A 90 -4.25 -11.06 17.78
N SER A 91 -3.46 -10.47 18.67
CA SER A 91 -3.84 -9.28 19.43
C SER A 91 -3.87 -8.01 18.60
N ASP A 92 -3.13 -7.93 17.49
CA ASP A 92 -3.14 -6.78 16.58
C ASP A 92 -4.51 -6.51 15.95
N ARG A 93 -5.40 -7.51 15.92
CA ARG A 93 -6.77 -7.39 15.43
C ARG A 93 -7.64 -6.40 16.23
N TYR A 94 -7.26 -6.12 17.48
CA TYR A 94 -7.94 -5.13 18.34
C TYR A 94 -7.39 -3.70 18.12
N SER A 95 -6.28 -3.54 17.42
CA SER A 95 -5.71 -2.25 17.06
C SER A 95 -6.34 -1.72 15.77
N ILE A 96 -6.93 -0.53 15.81
CA ILE A 96 -7.51 0.14 14.63
C ILE A 96 -6.45 0.32 13.54
N SER A 97 -5.28 0.83 13.91
CA SER A 97 -4.19 1.05 12.96
C SER A 97 -3.72 -0.26 12.32
N LYS A 98 -3.50 -1.32 13.11
CA LYS A 98 -3.07 -2.62 12.59
C LYS A 98 -4.13 -3.29 11.73
N SER A 99 -5.40 -3.11 12.05
CA SER A 99 -6.51 -3.61 11.24
C SER A 99 -6.53 -2.95 9.86
N LYS A 100 -6.37 -1.64 9.80
CA LYS A 100 -6.25 -0.89 8.54
C LYS A 100 -5.00 -1.29 7.74
N GLU A 101 -3.85 -1.46 8.40
CA GLU A 101 -2.63 -1.95 7.74
C GLU A 101 -2.83 -3.34 7.10
N MET A 102 -3.52 -4.26 7.78
CA MET A 102 -3.83 -5.58 7.23
C MET A 102 -4.78 -5.48 6.03
N PHE A 103 -5.79 -4.61 6.08
CA PHE A 103 -6.65 -4.33 4.93
C PHE A 103 -5.83 -3.86 3.73
N LEU A 104 -5.00 -2.82 3.90
CA LEU A 104 -4.16 -2.28 2.83
C LEU A 104 -3.21 -3.33 2.24
N LEU A 105 -2.62 -4.17 3.10
CA LEU A 105 -1.76 -5.26 2.67
C LEU A 105 -2.51 -6.26 1.78
N MET A 106 -3.75 -6.62 2.14
CA MET A 106 -4.59 -7.49 1.32
C MET A 106 -4.93 -6.85 -0.02
N GLN A 107 -5.31 -5.54 -0.04
CA GLN A 107 -5.61 -4.83 -1.29
C GLN A 107 -4.38 -4.77 -2.21
N SER A 108 -3.19 -4.53 -1.66
CA SER A 108 -1.94 -4.44 -2.45
C SER A 108 -1.59 -5.72 -3.22
N VAL A 109 -2.13 -6.86 -2.82
CA VAL A 109 -1.84 -8.16 -3.44
C VAL A 109 -3.01 -8.67 -4.27
N TYR A 110 -4.22 -8.57 -3.75
CA TYR A 110 -5.39 -9.21 -4.34
C TYR A 110 -6.30 -8.26 -5.12
N ASN A 111 -6.02 -6.95 -5.08
CA ASN A 111 -6.83 -5.94 -5.77
C ASN A 111 -5.96 -4.88 -6.48
N PRO A 112 -5.11 -5.27 -7.43
CA PRO A 112 -4.16 -4.37 -8.08
C PRO A 112 -4.82 -3.25 -8.89
N LEU A 113 -6.09 -3.40 -9.25
CA LEU A 113 -6.86 -2.40 -9.99
C LEU A 113 -7.62 -1.43 -9.07
N ASN A 114 -7.46 -1.54 -7.75
CA ASN A 114 -8.15 -0.72 -6.75
C ASN A 114 -9.68 -0.69 -6.92
N SER A 115 -10.29 -1.84 -7.23
CA SER A 115 -11.74 -1.95 -7.34
C SER A 115 -12.39 -1.89 -5.94
N ILE A 116 -13.22 -0.88 -5.70
CA ILE A 116 -13.97 -0.72 -4.45
C ILE A 116 -14.91 -1.91 -4.24
N GLU A 117 -15.62 -2.35 -5.28
CA GLU A 117 -16.51 -3.51 -5.20
C GLU A 117 -15.75 -4.78 -4.79
N GLN A 118 -14.62 -5.05 -5.43
CA GLN A 118 -13.79 -6.21 -5.10
C GLN A 118 -13.30 -6.14 -3.65
N ALA A 119 -12.84 -4.99 -3.19
CA ALA A 119 -12.37 -4.80 -1.81
C ALA A 119 -13.47 -5.13 -0.79
N ILE A 120 -14.66 -4.58 -0.98
CA ILE A 120 -15.80 -4.77 -0.07
C ILE A 120 -16.26 -6.24 -0.07
N ARG A 121 -16.46 -6.83 -1.25
CA ARG A 121 -16.93 -8.21 -1.37
C ARG A 121 -15.91 -9.22 -0.86
N ALA A 122 -14.63 -9.03 -1.17
CA ALA A 122 -13.57 -9.90 -0.70
C ALA A 122 -13.37 -9.80 0.82
N TRP A 123 -13.59 -8.63 1.42
CA TRP A 123 -13.53 -8.49 2.88
C TRP A 123 -14.56 -9.38 3.59
N ASN A 124 -15.79 -9.42 3.08
CA ASN A 124 -16.88 -10.22 3.66
C ASN A 124 -16.82 -11.70 3.26
N GLY A 125 -16.51 -12.00 1.99
CA GLY A 125 -16.63 -13.34 1.41
C GLY A 125 -15.31 -14.04 1.06
N GLY A 126 -14.15 -13.41 1.33
CA GLY A 126 -12.84 -13.89 0.92
C GLY A 126 -12.55 -13.65 -0.57
N ASN A 127 -11.33 -13.97 -1.01
CA ASN A 127 -10.87 -13.69 -2.38
C ASN A 127 -11.67 -14.43 -3.48
N HIS A 128 -12.37 -15.50 -3.14
CA HIS A 128 -13.26 -16.26 -4.03
C HIS A 128 -14.74 -16.03 -3.71
N PHE A 129 -15.09 -14.81 -3.35
CA PHE A 129 -16.45 -14.47 -2.94
C PHE A 129 -17.52 -14.77 -4.01
N SER A 130 -18.73 -15.05 -3.54
CA SER A 130 -19.92 -15.07 -4.38
C SER A 130 -20.58 -13.70 -4.38
N VAL A 131 -20.82 -13.13 -5.56
CA VAL A 131 -21.53 -11.86 -5.72
C VAL A 131 -22.89 -11.91 -5.01
N LYS A 132 -23.66 -12.97 -5.24
CA LYS A 132 -25.00 -13.17 -4.62
C LYS A 132 -24.91 -13.19 -3.09
N LYS A 133 -23.96 -13.94 -2.52
CA LYS A 133 -23.83 -14.06 -1.04
C LYS A 133 -23.34 -12.78 -0.39
N THR A 134 -22.54 -11.97 -1.08
CA THR A 134 -21.98 -10.72 -0.55
C THR A 134 -22.81 -9.48 -0.89
N GLN A 135 -23.91 -9.62 -1.62
CA GLN A 135 -24.70 -8.49 -2.12
C GLN A 135 -25.21 -7.58 -1.00
N ARG A 136 -25.83 -8.16 0.01
CA ARG A 136 -26.37 -7.39 1.15
C ARG A 136 -25.30 -6.63 1.93
N TYR A 137 -24.12 -7.25 2.09
CA TYR A 137 -22.98 -6.59 2.73
C TYR A 137 -22.44 -5.45 1.89
N PHE A 138 -22.24 -5.69 0.59
CA PHE A 138 -21.81 -4.69 -0.37
C PHE A 138 -22.72 -3.46 -0.37
N GLU A 139 -24.03 -3.65 -0.43
CA GLU A 139 -25.02 -2.56 -0.39
C GLU A 139 -24.94 -1.74 0.91
N LYS A 140 -24.77 -2.40 2.06
CA LYS A 140 -24.61 -1.70 3.35
C LYS A 140 -23.40 -0.77 3.34
N VAL A 141 -22.23 -1.26 2.89
CA VAL A 141 -21.01 -0.47 2.82
C VAL A 141 -21.16 0.67 1.82
N MET A 142 -21.67 0.39 0.61
CA MET A 142 -21.86 1.39 -0.44
C MET A 142 -22.84 2.49 -0.03
N ASN A 143 -23.86 2.20 0.77
CA ASN A 143 -24.79 3.22 1.27
C ASN A 143 -24.12 4.21 2.25
N LEU A 144 -23.06 3.78 2.95
CA LEU A 144 -22.27 4.68 3.79
C LEU A 144 -21.29 5.53 2.96
N LEU A 145 -20.76 5.00 1.87
CA LEU A 145 -19.85 5.73 0.97
C LEU A 145 -20.53 6.84 0.16
N LYS A 146 -21.86 6.78 0.01
CA LYS A 146 -22.63 7.78 -0.76
C LYS A 146 -23.13 8.96 0.09
N LYS A 147 -22.92 8.89 1.40
CA LYS A 147 -23.30 9.97 2.33
C LYS A 147 -22.18 10.99 2.45
#